data_491c1369e8497ac1b1fb55a88576e438
#
_entry.id   491c1369e8497ac1b1fb55a88576e438
#
_cell.length_a   1.000
_cell.length_b   1.000
_cell.length_c   1.000
_cell.angle_alpha   90.00
_cell.angle_beta   90.00
_cell.angle_gamma   90.00
#
_symmetry.space_group_name_H-M   'P 1'
#
loop_
_entity.id
_entity.type
_entity.pdbx_description
1 polymer ?
#
loop_
_entity_poly.entity_id
_entity_poly.type
_entity_poly.pdbx_seq_one_letter_code
_entity_poly.pdbx_strand_id
1 'polypeptide(L)'
;MIEILDTTDSRAVRNKDNVLDLYDLMVNKKRSEEGTAKHVHPEYIQHNPLIPDGSVALGQFFGKITREHARARVVVHKIIAAGDYVWAHVNFLNLFNDDPNDTGLAGVDIYKMDAEGKAVEHWDTLQFVGDPKNSAPLLGPNIPRANPNGMF
;
A
#
# COMPACT_ATOMS: atom_id res chain seq x y z
N MET A 1 7.24 -11.03 6.51
CA MET A 1 6.89 -9.66 6.95
C MET A 1 7.51 -9.39 8.29
N ILE A 2 8.06 -8.18 8.50
CA ILE A 2 8.58 -7.71 9.79
C ILE A 2 7.52 -6.81 10.42
N GLU A 3 7.15 -7.09 11.67
CA GLU A 3 6.19 -6.29 12.46
C GLU A 3 6.91 -5.61 13.61
N ILE A 4 6.69 -4.31 13.79
CA ILE A 4 7.28 -3.50 14.85
C ILE A 4 6.16 -2.73 15.57
N LEU A 5 5.81 -3.17 16.76
CA LEU A 5 4.78 -2.53 17.58
C LEU A 5 4.90 -2.99 19.05
N ASP A 6 4.28 -2.23 19.95
CA ASP A 6 4.02 -2.72 21.31
C ASP A 6 2.80 -3.65 21.27
N THR A 7 3.03 -4.94 21.47
CA THR A 7 1.96 -5.94 21.47
C THR A 7 1.00 -5.84 22.64
N THR A 8 1.30 -5.03 23.65
CA THR A 8 0.40 -4.72 24.76
C THR A 8 -0.52 -3.53 24.47
N ASP A 9 -0.21 -2.73 23.45
CA ASP A 9 -1.10 -1.68 22.95
C ASP A 9 -2.14 -2.31 21.99
N SER A 10 -3.31 -2.63 22.52
CA SER A 10 -4.40 -3.23 21.76
C SER A 10 -4.87 -2.36 20.59
N ARG A 11 -4.71 -1.04 20.68
CA ARG A 11 -5.03 -0.11 19.59
C ARG A 11 -4.04 -0.24 18.44
N ALA A 12 -2.75 -0.27 18.72
CA ALA A 12 -1.71 -0.47 17.72
C ALA A 12 -1.86 -1.83 17.02
N VAL A 13 -2.15 -2.90 17.79
CA VAL A 13 -2.40 -4.23 17.24
C VAL A 13 -3.60 -4.22 16.29
N ARG A 14 -4.76 -3.70 16.75
CA ARG A 14 -5.97 -3.59 15.93
C ARG A 14 -5.72 -2.76 14.65
N ASN A 15 -5.09 -1.60 14.77
CA ASN A 15 -4.86 -0.69 13.65
C ASN A 15 -3.95 -1.36 12.59
N LYS A 16 -2.89 -2.06 13.02
CA LYS A 16 -2.05 -2.87 12.14
C LYS A 16 -2.87 -3.95 11.41
N ASP A 17 -3.67 -4.71 12.14
CA ASP A 17 -4.47 -5.79 11.57
C ASP A 17 -5.50 -5.26 10.56
N ASN A 18 -6.12 -4.10 10.83
CA ASN A 18 -7.06 -3.45 9.93
C ASN A 18 -6.39 -2.98 8.62
N VAL A 19 -5.17 -2.44 8.68
CA VAL A 19 -4.41 -2.05 7.49
C VAL A 19 -4.01 -3.28 6.67
N LEU A 20 -3.60 -4.37 7.32
CA LEU A 20 -3.26 -5.62 6.62
C LEU A 20 -4.50 -6.22 5.92
N ASP A 21 -5.65 -6.24 6.58
CA ASP A 21 -6.91 -6.73 5.98
C ASP A 21 -7.41 -5.79 4.86
N LEU A 22 -7.20 -4.47 5.00
CA LEU A 22 -7.49 -3.51 3.92
C LEU A 22 -6.70 -3.84 2.66
N TYR A 23 -5.39 -4.03 2.75
CA TYR A 23 -4.57 -4.41 1.59
C TYR A 23 -5.02 -5.74 0.98
N ASP A 24 -5.27 -6.73 1.83
CA ASP A 24 -5.66 -8.06 1.38
C ASP A 24 -7.00 -8.05 0.65
N LEU A 25 -8.01 -7.39 1.22
CA LEU A 25 -9.32 -7.23 0.58
C LEU A 25 -9.22 -6.38 -0.68
N MET A 26 -8.60 -5.20 -0.57
CA MET A 26 -8.61 -4.19 -1.62
C MET A 26 -7.85 -4.65 -2.87
N VAL A 27 -6.67 -5.25 -2.70
CA VAL A 27 -5.78 -5.59 -3.82
C VAL A 27 -5.69 -7.09 -4.06
N ASN A 28 -5.39 -7.90 -3.03
CA ASN A 28 -5.11 -9.32 -3.23
C ASN A 28 -6.37 -10.14 -3.53
N LYS A 29 -7.45 -9.90 -2.78
CA LYS A 29 -8.75 -10.55 -2.95
C LYS A 29 -9.66 -9.87 -3.98
N LYS A 30 -9.26 -8.68 -4.49
CA LYS A 30 -10.04 -7.92 -5.49
C LYS A 30 -11.46 -7.55 -5.03
N ARG A 31 -11.59 -7.33 -3.73
CA ARG A 31 -12.81 -6.90 -3.03
C ARG A 31 -12.64 -5.48 -2.52
N SER A 32 -12.24 -4.57 -3.45
CA SER A 32 -11.76 -3.24 -3.11
C SER A 32 -12.81 -2.40 -2.38
N GLU A 33 -14.05 -2.37 -2.89
CA GLU A 33 -15.14 -1.59 -2.30
C GLU A 33 -15.52 -2.13 -0.91
N GLU A 34 -15.44 -3.45 -0.70
CA GLU A 34 -15.66 -4.06 0.61
C GLU A 34 -14.55 -3.69 1.59
N GLY A 35 -13.30 -3.81 1.18
CA GLY A 35 -12.14 -3.46 2.02
C GLY A 35 -12.18 -2.01 2.49
N THR A 36 -12.49 -1.09 1.57
CA THR A 36 -12.56 0.34 1.90
C THR A 36 -13.80 0.68 2.75
N ALA A 37 -14.96 0.08 2.50
CA ALA A 37 -16.14 0.28 3.34
C ALA A 37 -15.91 -0.20 4.78
N LYS A 38 -15.14 -1.29 4.96
CA LYS A 38 -14.84 -1.86 6.25
C LYS A 38 -13.80 -1.05 7.05
N HIS A 39 -12.71 -0.64 6.40
CA HIS A 39 -11.52 -0.15 7.07
C HIS A 39 -11.19 1.33 6.83
N VAL A 40 -11.93 2.01 5.96
CA VAL A 40 -11.68 3.42 5.64
C VAL A 40 -12.88 4.28 6.02
N HIS A 41 -12.62 5.42 6.65
CA HIS A 41 -13.66 6.37 7.03
C HIS A 41 -14.31 6.98 5.77
N PRO A 42 -15.62 7.27 5.74
CA PRO A 42 -16.28 7.88 4.58
C PRO A 42 -15.63 9.19 4.13
N GLU A 43 -15.18 10.03 5.06
CA GLU A 43 -14.52 11.32 4.83
C GLU A 43 -12.99 11.23 4.82
N TYR A 44 -12.45 10.07 4.42
CA TYR A 44 -11.01 9.83 4.33
C TYR A 44 -10.30 10.83 3.43
N ILE A 45 -9.18 11.38 3.92
CA ILE A 45 -8.35 12.36 3.24
C ILE A 45 -7.16 11.63 2.58
N GLN A 46 -7.00 11.84 1.28
CA GLN A 46 -5.95 11.24 0.48
C GLN A 46 -4.91 12.28 0.06
N HIS A 47 -3.63 12.00 0.31
CA HIS A 47 -2.52 12.87 -0.11
C HIS A 47 -1.79 12.39 -1.37
N ASN A 48 -2.11 11.21 -1.89
CA ASN A 48 -1.63 10.79 -3.21
C ASN A 48 -2.41 11.53 -4.30
N PRO A 49 -1.74 12.34 -5.15
CA PRO A 49 -2.43 13.19 -6.13
C PRO A 49 -3.18 12.41 -7.24
N LEU A 50 -2.96 11.09 -7.34
CA LEU A 50 -3.63 10.25 -8.34
C LEU A 50 -4.97 9.67 -7.85
N ILE A 51 -5.26 9.75 -6.53
CA ILE A 51 -6.40 9.08 -5.92
C ILE A 51 -7.32 10.11 -5.27
N PRO A 52 -8.62 10.12 -5.57
CA PRO A 52 -9.57 11.04 -4.94
C PRO A 52 -9.80 10.76 -3.45
N ASP A 53 -10.30 11.75 -2.73
CA ASP A 53 -10.73 11.62 -1.33
C ASP A 53 -11.95 10.69 -1.17
N GLY A 54 -12.08 10.13 0.02
CA GLY A 54 -13.21 9.33 0.46
C GLY A 54 -13.07 7.83 0.18
N SER A 55 -13.65 7.04 1.07
CA SER A 55 -13.56 5.58 1.03
C SER A 55 -14.17 4.98 -0.24
N VAL A 56 -15.26 5.57 -0.74
CA VAL A 56 -15.94 5.10 -1.96
C VAL A 56 -15.05 5.29 -3.18
N ALA A 57 -14.45 6.48 -3.33
CA ALA A 57 -13.57 6.77 -4.46
C ALA A 57 -12.30 5.90 -4.45
N LEU A 58 -11.71 5.69 -3.26
CA LEU A 58 -10.59 4.76 -3.09
C LEU A 58 -10.96 3.34 -3.52
N GLY A 59 -12.12 2.83 -3.08
CA GLY A 59 -12.62 1.51 -3.45
C GLY A 59 -12.84 1.36 -4.96
N GLN A 60 -13.43 2.37 -5.59
CA GLN A 60 -13.65 2.40 -7.05
C GLN A 60 -12.33 2.45 -7.82
N PHE A 61 -11.37 3.25 -7.36
CA PHE A 61 -10.05 3.37 -7.98
C PHE A 61 -9.33 2.01 -8.02
N PHE A 62 -9.16 1.35 -6.87
CA PHE A 62 -8.54 0.02 -6.83
C PHE A 62 -9.42 -1.07 -7.45
N GLY A 63 -10.74 -0.95 -7.35
CA GLY A 63 -11.67 -1.86 -8.01
C GLY A 63 -11.52 -1.84 -9.54
N LYS A 64 -11.29 -0.66 -10.13
CA LYS A 64 -10.96 -0.55 -11.56
C LYS A 64 -9.65 -1.25 -11.88
N ILE A 65 -8.57 -0.91 -11.16
CA ILE A 65 -7.23 -1.49 -11.36
C ILE A 65 -7.28 -3.02 -11.29
N THR A 66 -7.90 -3.56 -10.25
CA THR A 66 -7.92 -5.02 -10.02
C THR A 66 -8.83 -5.79 -10.99
N ARG A 67 -9.78 -5.12 -11.65
CA ARG A 67 -10.55 -5.70 -12.75
C ARG A 67 -9.76 -5.69 -14.07
N GLU A 68 -8.99 -4.63 -14.32
CA GLU A 68 -8.17 -4.49 -15.53
C GLU A 68 -6.90 -5.35 -15.47
N HIS A 69 -6.33 -5.52 -14.27
CA HIS A 69 -5.09 -6.26 -14.06
C HIS A 69 -5.30 -7.43 -13.08
N ALA A 70 -5.55 -8.60 -13.62
CA ALA A 70 -5.85 -9.80 -12.83
C ALA A 70 -4.67 -10.23 -11.93
N ARG A 71 -3.44 -9.86 -12.29
CA ARG A 71 -2.22 -10.14 -11.53
C ARG A 71 -1.92 -9.12 -10.43
N ALA A 72 -2.68 -8.01 -10.34
CA ALA A 72 -2.48 -6.98 -9.33
C ALA A 72 -2.46 -7.58 -7.92
N ARG A 73 -1.42 -7.26 -7.16
CA ARG A 73 -1.24 -7.72 -5.77
C ARG A 73 -0.36 -6.77 -4.98
N VAL A 74 -0.47 -6.82 -3.68
CA VAL A 74 0.41 -6.12 -2.75
C VAL A 74 1.10 -7.11 -1.82
N VAL A 75 2.38 -6.88 -1.58
CA VAL A 75 3.19 -7.63 -0.61
C VAL A 75 3.66 -6.66 0.46
N VAL A 76 3.28 -6.89 1.70
CA VAL A 76 3.76 -6.10 2.85
C VAL A 76 5.07 -6.71 3.35
N HIS A 77 6.15 -5.93 3.34
CA HIS A 77 7.47 -6.36 3.79
C HIS A 77 7.72 -6.00 5.25
N LYS A 78 7.34 -4.79 5.65
CA LYS A 78 7.50 -4.27 7.01
C LYS A 78 6.26 -3.47 7.38
N ILE A 79 5.85 -3.54 8.64
CA ILE A 79 4.76 -2.73 9.18
C ILE A 79 5.11 -2.27 10.59
N ILE A 80 4.84 -1.00 10.87
CA ILE A 80 5.07 -0.36 12.16
C ILE A 80 3.74 0.22 12.60
N ALA A 81 3.32 -0.03 13.84
CA ALA A 81 2.13 0.59 14.41
C ALA A 81 2.46 1.19 15.77
N ALA A 82 2.05 2.46 15.96
CA ALA A 82 2.22 3.19 17.20
C ALA A 82 1.08 4.19 17.37
N GLY A 83 0.28 4.02 18.43
CA GLY A 83 -0.88 4.87 18.68
C GLY A 83 -1.87 4.84 17.51
N ASP A 84 -2.12 6.02 16.92
CA ASP A 84 -3.07 6.19 15.82
C ASP A 84 -2.43 6.04 14.44
N TYR A 85 -1.14 5.71 14.35
CA TYR A 85 -0.43 5.63 13.08
C TYR A 85 0.01 4.21 12.75
N VAL A 86 -0.12 3.87 11.46
CA VAL A 86 0.42 2.64 10.86
C VAL A 86 1.26 3.01 9.65
N TRP A 87 2.50 2.52 9.61
CA TRP A 87 3.43 2.67 8.50
C TRP A 87 3.67 1.31 7.87
N ALA A 88 3.53 1.21 6.57
CA ALA A 88 3.74 -0.03 5.85
C ALA A 88 4.73 0.16 4.70
N HIS A 89 5.77 -0.67 4.64
CA HIS A 89 6.67 -0.77 3.50
C HIS A 89 6.20 -1.93 2.62
N VAL A 90 5.75 -1.61 1.43
CA VAL A 90 5.03 -2.52 0.54
C VAL A 90 5.67 -2.60 -0.84
N ASN A 91 5.34 -3.67 -1.58
CA ASN A 91 5.54 -3.75 -3.01
C ASN A 91 4.18 -3.99 -3.69
N PHE A 92 3.75 -3.03 -4.49
CA PHE A 92 2.59 -3.19 -5.36
C PHE A 92 3.04 -3.77 -6.71
N LEU A 93 2.59 -4.95 -7.04
CA LEU A 93 2.92 -5.66 -8.27
C LEU A 93 1.73 -5.65 -9.23
N ASN A 94 2.02 -5.46 -10.50
CA ASN A 94 1.03 -5.50 -11.59
C ASN A 94 -0.17 -4.56 -11.42
N LEU A 95 0.01 -3.37 -10.79
CA LEU A 95 -1.10 -2.42 -10.70
C LEU A 95 -1.48 -1.81 -12.06
N PHE A 96 -0.53 -1.69 -12.97
CA PHE A 96 -0.72 -1.00 -14.26
C PHE A 96 -0.31 -1.85 -15.47
N ASN A 97 -0.04 -3.14 -15.27
CA ASN A 97 0.34 -4.09 -16.31
C ASN A 97 0.07 -5.53 -15.85
N ASP A 98 0.13 -6.47 -16.76
CA ASP A 98 0.04 -7.92 -16.48
C ASP A 98 1.33 -8.67 -16.85
N ASP A 99 2.48 -7.97 -16.89
CA ASP A 99 3.79 -8.59 -17.13
C ASP A 99 4.15 -9.55 -16.00
N PRO A 100 4.39 -10.84 -16.27
CA PRO A 100 4.80 -11.80 -15.24
C PRO A 100 6.15 -11.47 -14.59
N ASN A 101 6.95 -10.62 -15.21
CA ASN A 101 8.25 -10.16 -14.70
C ASN A 101 8.18 -8.77 -14.05
N ASP A 102 6.97 -8.23 -13.82
CA ASP A 102 6.82 -6.94 -13.17
C ASP A 102 7.52 -6.92 -11.80
N THR A 103 8.36 -5.92 -11.60
CA THR A 103 9.09 -5.71 -10.34
C THR A 103 8.33 -4.80 -9.38
N GLY A 104 7.33 -4.09 -9.89
CA GLY A 104 6.36 -3.32 -9.13
C GLY A 104 6.80 -1.92 -8.70
N LEU A 105 6.03 -1.41 -7.74
CA LEU A 105 6.24 -0.14 -7.05
C LEU A 105 6.55 -0.41 -5.58
N ALA A 106 7.73 0.00 -5.12
CA ALA A 106 8.00 0.09 -3.70
C ALA A 106 7.25 1.29 -3.12
N GLY A 107 6.53 1.08 -2.03
CA GLY A 107 5.77 2.10 -1.34
C GLY A 107 6.08 2.18 0.14
N VAL A 108 6.03 3.40 0.68
CA VAL A 108 5.90 3.63 2.11
C VAL A 108 4.58 4.34 2.31
N ASP A 109 3.60 3.62 2.81
CA ASP A 109 2.27 4.12 3.13
C ASP A 109 2.20 4.50 4.61
N ILE A 110 1.55 5.61 4.90
CA ILE A 110 1.31 6.11 6.25
C ILE A 110 -0.19 6.30 6.41
N TYR A 111 -0.78 5.59 7.37
CA TYR A 111 -2.18 5.71 7.73
C TYR A 111 -2.33 6.36 9.10
N LYS A 112 -3.25 7.31 9.21
CA LYS A 112 -3.78 7.78 10.48
C LYS A 112 -5.14 7.14 10.70
N MET A 113 -5.32 6.56 11.88
CA MET A 113 -6.50 5.78 12.24
C MET A 113 -7.33 6.52 13.29
N ASP A 114 -8.65 6.35 13.23
CA ASP A 114 -9.56 6.85 14.25
C ASP A 114 -9.68 5.90 15.46
N ALA A 115 -10.53 6.27 16.40
CA ALA A 115 -10.78 5.49 17.61
C ALA A 115 -11.41 4.10 17.31
N GLU A 116 -12.13 3.96 16.22
CA GLU A 116 -12.75 2.73 15.75
C GLU A 116 -11.79 1.85 14.93
N GLY A 117 -10.61 2.37 14.57
CA GLY A 117 -9.60 1.70 13.78
C GLY A 117 -9.84 1.78 12.29
N LYS A 118 -10.54 2.82 11.81
CA LYS A 118 -10.65 3.14 10.40
C LYS A 118 -9.60 4.15 9.99
N ALA A 119 -9.06 4.01 8.79
CA ALA A 119 -8.16 4.98 8.21
C ALA A 119 -8.92 6.29 7.90
N VAL A 120 -8.47 7.40 8.46
CA VAL A 120 -9.05 8.74 8.24
C VAL A 120 -8.18 9.61 7.34
N GLU A 121 -6.89 9.28 7.21
CA GLU A 121 -5.96 10.06 6.43
C GLU A 121 -4.79 9.18 5.97
N HIS A 122 -4.26 9.43 4.77
CA HIS A 122 -3.21 8.60 4.17
C HIS A 122 -2.22 9.44 3.35
N TRP A 123 -0.95 9.14 3.53
CA TRP A 123 0.17 9.60 2.70
C TRP A 123 0.91 8.41 2.14
N ASP A 124 1.49 8.57 0.98
CA ASP A 124 2.43 7.58 0.45
C ASP A 124 3.61 8.24 -0.28
N THR A 125 4.65 7.46 -0.42
CA THR A 125 5.75 7.73 -1.34
C THR A 125 6.00 6.48 -2.14
N LEU A 126 5.88 6.58 -3.47
CA LEU A 126 5.99 5.46 -4.38
C LEU A 126 7.21 5.60 -5.29
N GLN A 127 7.89 4.50 -5.56
CA GLN A 127 9.04 4.43 -6.44
C GLN A 127 9.01 3.15 -7.26
N PHE A 128 9.23 3.24 -8.57
CA PHE A 128 9.43 2.05 -9.39
C PHE A 128 10.66 1.27 -8.91
N VAL A 129 10.50 -0.04 -8.74
CA VAL A 129 11.60 -0.93 -8.38
C VAL A 129 12.56 -1.10 -9.57
N GLY A 130 12.03 -1.18 -10.78
CA GLY A 130 12.80 -1.32 -12.01
C GLY A 130 13.56 -2.63 -12.10
N ASP A 131 14.45 -2.75 -13.09
CA ASP A 131 15.34 -3.89 -13.21
C ASP A 131 16.38 -3.87 -12.06
N PRO A 132 16.35 -4.85 -11.15
CA PRO A 132 17.29 -4.87 -10.03
C PRO A 132 18.75 -5.01 -10.43
N LYS A 133 19.05 -5.34 -11.70
CA LYS A 133 20.41 -5.51 -12.18
C LYS A 133 20.95 -4.27 -12.87
N ASN A 134 20.09 -3.51 -13.56
CA ASN A 134 20.56 -2.55 -14.56
C ASN A 134 20.05 -1.12 -14.40
N SER A 135 19.03 -0.84 -13.58
CA SER A 135 18.43 0.49 -13.55
C SER A 135 18.03 0.99 -12.16
N ALA A 136 18.05 2.29 -12.01
CA ALA A 136 17.50 3.04 -10.89
C ALA A 136 16.43 4.02 -11.45
N PRO A 137 15.20 3.56 -11.69
CA PRO A 137 14.22 4.28 -12.50
C PRO A 137 13.69 5.58 -11.87
N LEU A 138 13.95 5.83 -10.60
CA LEU A 138 13.61 7.10 -9.97
C LEU A 138 14.27 8.30 -10.66
N LEU A 139 15.53 8.14 -11.10
CA LEU A 139 16.32 9.19 -11.71
C LEU A 139 16.33 9.12 -13.25
N GLY A 140 15.73 8.08 -13.82
CA GLY A 140 15.63 7.88 -15.26
C GLY A 140 15.90 6.42 -15.67
N PRO A 141 15.44 6.02 -16.85
CA PRO A 141 15.45 4.62 -17.28
C PRO A 141 16.85 4.03 -17.49
N ASN A 142 17.85 4.88 -17.70
CA ASN A 142 19.22 4.46 -18.04
C ASN A 142 20.25 4.80 -16.93
N ILE A 143 19.80 5.14 -15.75
CA ILE A 143 20.72 5.40 -14.63
C ILE A 143 21.18 4.06 -14.06
N PRO A 144 22.50 3.77 -14.07
CA PRO A 144 23.04 2.55 -13.50
C PRO A 144 22.80 2.49 -11.98
N ARG A 145 22.55 1.30 -11.43
CA ARG A 145 22.52 1.10 -9.99
C ARG A 145 23.91 1.31 -9.39
N ALA A 146 23.99 2.06 -8.29
CA ALA A 146 25.22 2.27 -7.54
C ALA A 146 25.58 1.09 -6.62
N ASN A 147 24.62 0.20 -6.33
CA ASN A 147 24.81 -0.99 -5.50
C ASN A 147 23.82 -2.10 -5.88
N PRO A 148 24.11 -3.37 -5.52
CA PRO A 148 23.27 -4.52 -5.85
C PRO A 148 22.15 -4.79 -4.83
N ASN A 149 21.96 -3.95 -3.80
CA ASN A 149 21.00 -4.18 -2.73
C ASN A 149 19.55 -4.08 -3.24
N GLY A 150 18.67 -4.92 -2.71
CA GLY A 150 17.23 -4.82 -2.96
C GLY A 150 16.59 -3.64 -2.22
N MET A 151 15.33 -3.37 -2.54
CA MET A 151 14.54 -2.30 -1.90
C MET A 151 13.72 -2.80 -0.70
N PHE A 152 13.73 -4.11 -0.42
CA PHE A 152 12.88 -4.74 0.59
C PHE A 152 13.66 -5.50 1.65
#